data_68286a6488a223d3df5afca565000336
#
_entry.id   68286a6488a223d3df5afca565000336
#
_cell.length_a   1.000
_cell.length_b   1.000
_cell.length_c   1.000
_cell.angle_alpha   90.00
_cell.angle_beta   90.00
_cell.angle_gamma   90.00
#
_symmetry.space_group_name_H-M   'P 1'
#
loop_
_entity.id
_entity.type
_entity.pdbx_description
1 polymer ?
#
loop_
_entity_poly.entity_id
_entity_poly.type
_entity_poly.pdbx_seq_one_letter_code
_entity_poly.pdbx_strand_id
1 'polypeptide(L)'
;MIKTLNNTIKQDRTAYKIPRSVQDVIPIQRIFADGIFQFGTKYSRTLRFSDINYAIASKEDKTAMFLGYSELLNALDSGSTTKLTICNKQVNRQAFEDTVLLPQRGDSLDGFVDEFNGMLEGKISGSSASVEQERFLTVSVHKKNVDEARTFFSRVTGEITSKLSRLNSSSNELDAAERLDVLRGFFRPEEAALPFDLSLIHI
;
A
#
# COMPACT_ATOMS: atom_id res chain seq x y z
N MET A 1 -4.92 27.61 28.46
CA MET A 1 -5.39 26.26 28.77
C MET A 1 -6.92 26.11 28.72
N ILE A 2 -7.72 26.94 29.47
CA ILE A 2 -9.20 26.84 29.50
C ILE A 2 -9.86 27.11 28.13
N LYS A 3 -9.36 28.06 27.33
CA LYS A 3 -9.89 28.35 25.97
C LYS A 3 -9.68 27.18 24.99
N THR A 4 -8.57 26.45 25.11
CA THR A 4 -8.27 25.29 24.26
C THR A 4 -9.20 24.10 24.58
N LEU A 5 -9.44 23.86 25.89
CA LEU A 5 -10.39 22.84 26.35
C LEU A 5 -11.83 23.11 25.86
N ASN A 6 -12.28 24.37 25.94
CA ASN A 6 -13.61 24.76 25.47
C ASN A 6 -13.79 24.62 23.95
N ASN A 7 -12.72 24.80 23.17
CA ASN A 7 -12.77 24.56 21.71
C ASN A 7 -12.82 23.06 21.38
N THR A 8 -12.08 22.23 22.11
CA THR A 8 -12.14 20.77 21.96
C THR A 8 -13.54 20.24 22.31
N ILE A 9 -14.12 20.68 23.44
CA ILE A 9 -15.48 20.28 23.84
C ILE A 9 -16.57 20.77 22.86
N LYS A 10 -16.34 21.90 22.17
CA LYS A 10 -17.27 22.37 21.12
C LYS A 10 -17.16 21.52 19.84
N GLN A 11 -15.97 21.03 19.49
CA GLN A 11 -15.79 20.11 18.36
C GLN A 11 -16.48 18.75 18.58
N ASP A 12 -16.43 18.24 19.83
CA ASP A 12 -17.12 16.98 20.19
C ASP A 12 -18.65 17.10 20.19
N ARG A 13 -19.21 18.30 20.17
CA ARG A 13 -20.65 18.55 20.11
C ARG A 13 -21.21 18.73 18.70
N THR A 14 -20.38 18.67 17.66
CA THR A 14 -20.90 18.63 16.29
C THR A 14 -21.65 17.32 16.08
N ALA A 15 -22.98 17.42 15.91
CA ALA A 15 -23.80 16.24 15.65
C ALA A 15 -23.21 15.45 14.47
N TYR A 16 -22.98 14.16 14.67
CA TYR A 16 -22.51 13.28 13.61
C TYR A 16 -23.51 13.32 12.46
N LYS A 17 -23.06 13.80 11.30
CA LYS A 17 -23.88 13.85 10.10
C LYS A 17 -23.77 12.50 9.41
N ILE A 18 -24.86 11.77 9.37
CA ILE A 18 -24.93 10.49 8.65
C ILE A 18 -24.63 10.74 7.16
N PRO A 19 -23.59 10.11 6.59
CA PRO A 19 -23.28 10.26 5.16
C PRO A 19 -24.45 9.74 4.31
N ARG A 20 -24.80 10.47 3.26
CA ARG A 20 -25.89 10.08 2.34
C ARG A 20 -25.37 9.39 1.07
N SER A 21 -24.09 9.54 0.78
CA SER A 21 -23.45 9.01 -0.40
C SER A 21 -22.04 8.52 -0.09
N VAL A 22 -21.48 7.71 -0.99
CA VAL A 22 -20.08 7.25 -0.92
C VAL A 22 -19.12 8.44 -0.97
N GLN A 23 -19.45 9.50 -1.73
CA GLN A 23 -18.62 10.72 -1.82
C GLN A 23 -18.55 11.48 -0.49
N ASP A 24 -19.58 11.38 0.35
CA ASP A 24 -19.54 11.99 1.68
C ASP A 24 -18.56 11.29 2.62
N VAL A 25 -18.31 9.98 2.39
CA VAL A 25 -17.38 9.15 3.18
C VAL A 25 -15.97 9.17 2.61
N ILE A 26 -15.88 9.08 1.27
CA ILE A 26 -14.61 9.08 0.54
C ILE A 26 -14.49 10.40 -0.23
N PRO A 27 -13.90 11.43 0.36
CA PRO A 27 -13.89 12.78 -0.21
C PRO A 27 -12.85 12.95 -1.34
N ILE A 28 -12.68 11.94 -2.19
CA ILE A 28 -11.81 12.01 -3.37
C ILE A 28 -12.54 12.82 -4.44
N GLN A 29 -11.98 13.97 -4.80
CA GLN A 29 -12.55 14.86 -5.82
C GLN A 29 -12.01 14.58 -7.21
N ARG A 30 -10.73 14.24 -7.32
CA ARG A 30 -10.06 13.94 -8.59
C ARG A 30 -9.00 12.87 -8.39
N ILE A 31 -8.84 12.05 -9.42
CA ILE A 31 -7.81 11.02 -9.55
C ILE A 31 -7.06 11.33 -10.84
N PHE A 32 -5.75 11.52 -10.72
CA PHE A 32 -4.86 11.77 -11.86
C PHE A 32 -4.19 10.47 -12.28
N ALA A 33 -3.94 10.30 -13.58
CA ALA A 33 -3.35 9.08 -14.15
C ALA A 33 -2.00 8.70 -13.51
N ASP A 34 -1.23 9.70 -13.07
CA ASP A 34 0.02 9.53 -12.34
C ASP A 34 -0.14 9.08 -10.87
N GLY A 35 -1.33 8.66 -10.49
CA GLY A 35 -1.62 8.14 -9.14
C GLY A 35 -1.78 9.20 -8.06
N ILE A 36 -1.87 10.49 -8.40
CA ILE A 36 -2.17 11.54 -7.43
C ILE A 36 -3.68 11.59 -7.19
N PHE A 37 -4.09 11.55 -5.90
CA PHE A 37 -5.48 11.75 -5.49
C PHE A 37 -5.63 13.12 -4.84
N GLN A 38 -6.68 13.83 -5.21
CA GLN A 38 -7.01 15.17 -4.71
C GLN A 38 -8.23 15.15 -3.78
N PHE A 39 -8.07 15.81 -2.63
CA PHE A 39 -9.08 16.02 -1.59
C PHE A 39 -9.14 17.52 -1.25
N GLY A 40 -9.91 18.31 -1.99
CA GLY A 40 -9.83 19.77 -1.87
C GLY A 40 -8.45 20.31 -2.23
N THR A 41 -7.77 20.95 -1.29
CA THR A 41 -6.38 21.46 -1.41
C THR A 41 -5.33 20.42 -1.03
N LYS A 42 -5.74 19.25 -0.52
CA LYS A 42 -4.85 18.18 -0.11
C LYS A 42 -4.65 17.21 -1.27
N TYR A 43 -3.39 16.90 -1.55
CA TYR A 43 -2.98 15.92 -2.55
C TYR A 43 -2.26 14.77 -1.86
N SER A 44 -2.39 13.55 -2.41
CA SER A 44 -1.70 12.38 -1.87
C SER A 44 -1.11 11.52 -2.97
N ARG A 45 0.04 10.91 -2.69
CA ARG A 45 0.69 9.90 -3.52
C ARG A 45 1.06 8.70 -2.67
N THR A 46 1.01 7.51 -3.27
CA THR A 46 1.28 6.25 -2.56
C THR A 46 2.40 5.48 -3.24
N LEU A 47 3.31 4.95 -2.44
CA LEU A 47 4.33 4.01 -2.86
C LEU A 47 4.01 2.65 -2.23
N ARG A 48 4.18 1.56 -3.00
CA ARG A 48 4.31 0.20 -2.47
C ARG A 48 5.77 -0.06 -2.19
N PHE A 49 6.10 -0.75 -1.10
CA PHE A 49 7.47 -1.13 -0.80
C PHE A 49 7.55 -2.56 -0.25
N SER A 50 8.70 -3.20 -0.48
CA SER A 50 8.95 -4.57 -0.03
C SER A 50 9.38 -4.61 1.42
N ASP A 51 9.26 -5.79 2.03
CA ASP A 51 9.76 -6.02 3.39
C ASP A 51 11.28 -5.90 3.47
N ILE A 52 11.75 -5.55 4.65
CA ILE A 52 13.16 -5.59 5.02
C ILE A 52 13.38 -6.87 5.82
N ASN A 53 14.36 -7.67 5.44
CA ASN A 53 14.62 -8.94 6.11
C ASN A 53 15.27 -8.73 7.48
N TYR A 54 14.49 -8.16 8.41
CA TYR A 54 14.93 -7.83 9.75
C TYR A 54 15.13 -9.08 10.64
N ALA A 55 14.37 -10.14 10.41
CA ALA A 55 14.34 -11.31 11.29
C ALA A 55 15.70 -12.01 11.41
N ILE A 56 16.37 -12.21 10.27
CA ILE A 56 17.66 -12.93 10.18
C ILE A 56 18.90 -12.03 10.24
N ALA A 57 18.71 -10.71 10.33
CA ALA A 57 19.80 -9.75 10.36
C ALA A 57 20.61 -9.84 11.67
N SER A 58 21.89 -9.51 11.60
CA SER A 58 22.77 -9.39 12.77
C SER A 58 22.28 -8.25 13.69
N LYS A 59 22.80 -8.18 14.91
CA LYS A 59 22.43 -7.11 15.85
C LYS A 59 22.87 -5.74 15.34
N GLU A 60 24.03 -5.67 14.72
CA GLU A 60 24.60 -4.47 14.10
C GLU A 60 23.75 -4.01 12.93
N ASP A 61 23.36 -4.93 12.04
CA ASP A 61 22.50 -4.64 10.90
C ASP A 61 21.10 -4.19 11.34
N LYS A 62 20.53 -4.81 12.37
CA LYS A 62 19.25 -4.39 12.96
C LYS A 62 19.30 -2.94 13.46
N THR A 63 20.41 -2.58 14.10
CA THR A 63 20.62 -1.20 14.56
C THR A 63 20.73 -0.23 13.37
N ALA A 64 21.50 -0.61 12.34
CA ALA A 64 21.63 0.19 11.11
C ALA A 64 20.30 0.36 10.37
N MET A 65 19.52 -0.71 10.26
CA MET A 65 18.16 -0.67 9.68
C MET A 65 17.24 0.27 10.45
N PHE A 66 17.26 0.22 11.79
CA PHE A 66 16.46 1.11 12.62
C PHE A 66 16.85 2.59 12.44
N LEU A 67 18.16 2.88 12.42
CA LEU A 67 18.67 4.23 12.19
C LEU A 67 18.26 4.73 10.79
N GLY A 68 18.44 3.91 9.75
CA GLY A 68 18.05 4.24 8.39
C GLY A 68 16.54 4.49 8.24
N TYR A 69 15.71 3.70 8.94
CA TYR A 69 14.26 3.94 8.99
C TYR A 69 13.92 5.25 9.71
N SER A 70 14.61 5.55 10.80
CA SER A 70 14.44 6.83 11.50
C SER A 70 14.84 8.02 10.63
N GLU A 71 15.92 7.89 9.85
CA GLU A 71 16.34 8.90 8.87
C GLU A 71 15.30 9.07 7.74
N LEU A 72 14.66 7.98 7.30
CA LEU A 72 13.58 8.04 6.32
C LEU A 72 12.42 8.90 6.85
N LEU A 73 11.98 8.65 8.07
CA LEU A 73 10.87 9.41 8.69
C LEU A 73 11.24 10.88 8.94
N ASN A 74 12.47 11.14 9.38
CA ASN A 74 12.94 12.50 9.64
C ASN A 74 13.20 13.33 8.37
N ALA A 75 13.36 12.69 7.22
CA ALA A 75 13.51 13.38 5.92
C ALA A 75 12.19 13.89 5.35
N LEU A 76 11.07 13.45 5.92
CA LEU A 76 9.75 13.90 5.48
C LEU A 76 9.51 15.34 5.94
N ASP A 77 9.05 16.17 5.01
CA ASP A 77 8.78 17.59 5.25
C ASP A 77 7.72 17.76 6.36
N SER A 78 7.96 18.69 7.28
CA SER A 78 7.05 19.00 8.39
C SER A 78 5.66 19.45 7.93
N GLY A 79 5.53 19.94 6.70
CA GLY A 79 4.25 20.29 6.06
C GLY A 79 3.50 19.12 5.42
N SER A 80 4.06 17.91 5.46
CA SER A 80 3.46 16.70 4.91
C SER A 80 2.90 15.78 5.99
N THR A 81 1.92 14.97 5.61
CA THR A 81 1.39 13.89 6.45
C THR A 81 1.72 12.56 5.80
N THR A 82 2.32 11.65 6.55
CA THR A 82 2.67 10.32 6.08
C THR A 82 1.80 9.27 6.76
N LYS A 83 1.30 8.31 5.97
CA LYS A 83 0.53 7.17 6.45
C LYS A 83 1.17 5.88 5.98
N LEU A 84 1.54 5.03 6.93
CA LEU A 84 1.90 3.64 6.67
C LEU A 84 0.63 2.79 6.68
N THR A 85 0.42 2.00 5.63
CA THR A 85 -0.69 1.05 5.53
C THR A 85 -0.13 -0.34 5.27
N ILE A 86 -0.58 -1.31 6.05
CA ILE A 86 -0.25 -2.71 5.89
C ILE A 86 -1.55 -3.44 5.57
N CYS A 87 -1.60 -4.08 4.40
CA CYS A 87 -2.75 -4.85 3.95
C CYS A 87 -2.39 -6.33 3.89
N ASN A 88 -3.18 -7.16 4.54
CA ASN A 88 -3.10 -8.60 4.40
C ASN A 88 -4.10 -9.03 3.33
N LYS A 89 -3.60 -9.64 2.26
CA LYS A 89 -4.42 -10.20 1.18
C LYS A 89 -4.33 -11.72 1.22
N GLN A 90 -5.41 -12.40 0.95
CA GLN A 90 -5.33 -13.84 0.66
C GLN A 90 -4.55 -14.02 -0.64
N VAL A 91 -3.61 -14.96 -0.64
CA VAL A 91 -2.88 -15.33 -1.85
C VAL A 91 -3.89 -15.86 -2.87
N ASN A 92 -3.87 -15.30 -4.06
CA ASN A 92 -4.66 -15.83 -5.16
C ASN A 92 -4.11 -17.21 -5.52
N ARG A 93 -4.90 -18.26 -5.22
CA ARG A 93 -4.52 -19.66 -5.45
C ARG A 93 -4.13 -19.90 -6.90
N GLN A 94 -4.90 -19.36 -7.85
CA GLN A 94 -4.62 -19.52 -9.28
C GLN A 94 -3.26 -18.90 -9.67
N ALA A 95 -3.01 -17.65 -9.23
CA ALA A 95 -1.74 -16.98 -9.50
C ALA A 95 -0.54 -17.70 -8.86
N PHE A 96 -0.75 -18.32 -7.70
CA PHE A 96 0.25 -19.15 -7.06
C PHE A 96 0.53 -20.43 -7.87
N GLU A 97 -0.52 -21.17 -8.26
CA GLU A 97 -0.41 -22.39 -9.08
C GLU A 97 0.35 -22.08 -10.38
N ASP A 98 0.00 -20.98 -11.06
CA ASP A 98 0.62 -20.58 -12.33
C ASP A 98 2.10 -20.14 -12.19
N THR A 99 2.50 -19.65 -11.01
CA THR A 99 3.83 -19.05 -10.82
C THR A 99 4.81 -19.96 -10.08
N VAL A 100 4.32 -20.76 -9.14
CA VAL A 100 5.16 -21.50 -8.19
C VAL A 100 5.18 -22.99 -8.46
N LEU A 101 4.09 -23.58 -8.98
CA LEU A 101 4.05 -25.01 -9.29
C LEU A 101 4.88 -25.30 -10.54
N LEU A 102 5.62 -26.39 -10.48
CA LEU A 102 6.41 -26.86 -11.61
C LEU A 102 5.50 -27.56 -12.62
N PRO A 103 5.59 -27.22 -13.93
CA PRO A 103 4.82 -27.91 -14.96
C PRO A 103 5.36 -29.32 -15.20
N GLN A 104 4.47 -30.27 -15.41
CA GLN A 104 4.84 -31.61 -15.87
C GLN A 104 5.42 -31.55 -17.29
N ARG A 105 6.47 -32.32 -17.54
CA ARG A 105 7.17 -32.36 -18.83
C ARG A 105 6.91 -33.64 -19.62
N GLY A 106 6.24 -34.63 -19.06
CA GLY A 106 6.00 -35.93 -19.65
C GLY A 106 7.23 -36.84 -19.62
N ASP A 107 8.11 -36.64 -18.64
CA ASP A 107 9.35 -37.41 -18.50
C ASP A 107 9.39 -38.25 -17.19
N SER A 108 10.47 -38.98 -16.98
CA SER A 108 10.66 -39.83 -15.80
C SER A 108 10.76 -39.05 -14.46
N LEU A 109 10.81 -37.73 -14.50
CA LEU A 109 10.92 -36.85 -13.32
C LEU A 109 9.55 -36.34 -12.87
N ASP A 110 8.48 -36.59 -13.62
CA ASP A 110 7.14 -36.08 -13.27
C ASP A 110 6.65 -36.55 -11.89
N GLY A 111 7.05 -37.75 -11.46
CA GLY A 111 6.74 -38.23 -10.11
C GLY A 111 7.36 -37.40 -9.00
N PHE A 112 8.56 -36.87 -9.21
CA PHE A 112 9.20 -35.92 -8.24
C PHE A 112 8.58 -34.54 -8.32
N VAL A 113 8.14 -34.12 -9.52
CA VAL A 113 7.39 -32.86 -9.69
C VAL A 113 6.07 -32.91 -8.92
N ASP A 114 5.33 -34.01 -9.00
CA ASP A 114 4.08 -34.22 -8.28
C ASP A 114 4.28 -34.19 -6.75
N GLU A 115 5.31 -34.86 -6.26
CA GLU A 115 5.64 -34.85 -4.83
C GLU A 115 6.01 -33.45 -4.34
N PHE A 116 6.83 -32.74 -5.11
CA PHE A 116 7.23 -31.36 -4.79
C PHE A 116 6.04 -30.40 -4.81
N ASN A 117 5.21 -30.46 -5.85
CA ASN A 117 4.01 -29.64 -5.97
C ASN A 117 3.02 -29.95 -4.83
N GLY A 118 2.80 -31.23 -4.50
CA GLY A 118 1.95 -31.64 -3.39
C GLY A 118 2.43 -31.12 -2.02
N MET A 119 3.76 -31.06 -1.80
CA MET A 119 4.35 -30.48 -0.61
C MET A 119 4.08 -28.96 -0.54
N LEU A 120 4.17 -28.25 -1.66
CA LEU A 120 3.90 -26.81 -1.74
C LEU A 120 2.42 -26.50 -1.50
N GLU A 121 1.52 -27.25 -2.12
CA GLU A 121 0.07 -27.13 -1.92
C GLU A 121 -0.32 -27.43 -0.47
N GLY A 122 0.28 -28.44 0.14
CA GLY A 122 0.06 -28.76 1.55
C GLY A 122 0.48 -27.65 2.52
N LYS A 123 1.53 -26.90 2.19
CA LYS A 123 1.95 -25.74 2.98
C LYS A 123 1.00 -24.57 2.86
N ILE A 124 0.35 -24.38 1.73
CA ILE A 124 -0.60 -23.28 1.50
C ILE A 124 -1.95 -23.58 2.13
N SER A 125 -2.43 -24.83 2.02
CA SER A 125 -3.68 -25.23 2.66
C SER A 125 -3.61 -25.24 4.20
N GLY A 126 -2.42 -25.24 4.76
CA GLY A 126 -2.14 -25.26 6.20
C GLY A 126 -2.15 -23.92 6.93
N SER A 127 -3.03 -22.99 6.58
CA SER A 127 -3.54 -21.85 7.36
C SER A 127 -2.82 -20.49 7.33
N SER A 128 -1.53 -20.37 7.56
CA SER A 128 -0.92 -19.01 7.66
C SER A 128 -0.11 -18.58 6.43
N ALA A 129 0.24 -19.53 5.57
CA ALA A 129 0.98 -19.27 4.34
C ALA A 129 0.12 -18.72 3.20
N SER A 130 -1.20 -18.61 3.40
CA SER A 130 -2.15 -18.10 2.40
C SER A 130 -2.37 -16.59 2.48
N VAL A 131 -1.56 -15.87 3.26
CA VAL A 131 -1.70 -14.42 3.43
C VAL A 131 -0.43 -13.73 2.95
N GLU A 132 -0.56 -12.89 1.92
CA GLU A 132 0.45 -11.97 1.47
C GLU A 132 0.27 -10.62 2.16
N GLN A 133 1.37 -10.04 2.62
CA GLN A 133 1.37 -8.73 3.25
C GLN A 133 1.92 -7.67 2.31
N GLU A 134 1.06 -6.77 1.88
CA GLU A 134 1.46 -5.59 1.11
C GLU A 134 1.65 -4.37 2.02
N ARG A 135 2.68 -3.58 1.74
CA ARG A 135 3.01 -2.37 2.50
C ARG A 135 2.97 -1.15 1.62
N PHE A 136 2.28 -0.12 2.08
CA PHE A 136 2.10 1.14 1.36
C PHE A 136 2.49 2.31 2.23
N LEU A 137 3.22 3.24 1.64
CA LEU A 137 3.54 4.53 2.23
C LEU A 137 2.81 5.62 1.42
N THR A 138 1.85 6.28 2.06
CA THR A 138 1.10 7.38 1.45
C THR A 138 1.57 8.70 2.03
N VAL A 139 2.06 9.58 1.18
CA VAL A 139 2.43 10.96 1.53
C VAL A 139 1.32 11.89 1.08
N SER A 140 0.93 12.82 1.93
CA SER A 140 -0.08 13.83 1.65
C SER A 140 0.44 15.23 1.96
N VAL A 141 0.08 16.20 1.12
CA VAL A 141 0.50 17.59 1.27
C VAL A 141 -0.61 18.53 0.81
N HIS A 142 -0.68 19.72 1.41
CA HIS A 142 -1.54 20.80 0.93
C HIS A 142 -0.79 21.66 -0.09
N LYS A 143 -1.35 21.80 -1.29
CA LYS A 143 -0.80 22.64 -2.38
C LYS A 143 -1.92 23.41 -3.07
N LYS A 144 -1.57 24.49 -3.77
CA LYS A 144 -2.54 25.34 -4.48
C LYS A 144 -3.09 24.66 -5.73
N ASN A 145 -2.25 23.89 -6.41
CA ASN A 145 -2.60 23.19 -7.64
C ASN A 145 -1.85 21.85 -7.75
N VAL A 146 -2.23 21.04 -8.74
CA VAL A 146 -1.65 19.72 -8.96
C VAL A 146 -0.19 19.77 -9.43
N ASP A 147 0.23 20.81 -10.14
CA ASP A 147 1.60 20.89 -10.67
C ASP A 147 2.60 21.16 -9.56
N GLU A 148 2.24 22.02 -8.59
CA GLU A 148 3.01 22.17 -7.36
C GLU A 148 3.06 20.86 -6.55
N ALA A 149 1.96 20.09 -6.52
CA ALA A 149 1.92 18.80 -5.86
C ALA A 149 2.81 17.77 -6.58
N ARG A 150 2.81 17.74 -7.92
CA ARG A 150 3.70 16.88 -8.72
C ARG A 150 5.17 17.17 -8.45
N THR A 151 5.55 18.43 -8.46
CA THR A 151 6.93 18.86 -8.16
C THR A 151 7.35 18.44 -6.76
N PHE A 152 6.47 18.60 -5.79
CA PHE A 152 6.71 18.16 -4.41
C PHE A 152 6.86 16.63 -4.33
N PHE A 153 5.94 15.88 -4.91
CA PHE A 153 5.99 14.41 -4.86
C PHE A 153 7.21 13.85 -5.61
N SER A 154 7.55 14.37 -6.78
CA SER A 154 8.75 13.92 -7.52
C SER A 154 10.02 13.99 -6.67
N ARG A 155 10.19 15.07 -5.89
CA ARG A 155 11.32 15.18 -4.96
C ARG A 155 11.22 14.19 -3.80
N VAL A 156 10.08 14.18 -3.09
CA VAL A 156 9.91 13.41 -1.86
C VAL A 156 9.90 11.91 -2.14
N THR A 157 9.24 11.46 -3.21
CA THR A 157 9.25 10.03 -3.56
C THR A 157 10.63 9.56 -4.00
N GLY A 158 11.40 10.40 -4.69
CA GLY A 158 12.80 10.09 -5.01
C GLY A 158 13.67 9.92 -3.77
N GLU A 159 13.51 10.80 -2.77
CA GLU A 159 14.21 10.68 -1.48
C GLU A 159 13.80 9.40 -0.73
N ILE A 160 12.50 9.10 -0.65
CA ILE A 160 11.96 7.89 -0.02
C ILE A 160 12.51 6.64 -0.70
N THR A 161 12.44 6.56 -2.03
CA THR A 161 12.93 5.43 -2.82
C THR A 161 14.43 5.22 -2.59
N SER A 162 15.22 6.28 -2.60
CA SER A 162 16.66 6.21 -2.32
C SER A 162 16.96 5.65 -0.93
N LYS A 163 16.22 6.09 0.09
CA LYS A 163 16.41 5.61 1.47
C LYS A 163 15.95 4.17 1.67
N LEU A 164 14.81 3.79 1.07
CA LEU A 164 14.31 2.40 1.08
C LEU A 164 15.29 1.45 0.38
N SER A 165 15.85 1.87 -0.76
CA SER A 165 16.86 1.10 -1.47
C SER A 165 18.12 0.83 -0.63
N ARG A 166 18.56 1.81 0.18
CA ARG A 166 19.68 1.60 1.13
C ARG A 166 19.36 0.59 2.23
N LEU A 167 18.07 0.40 2.52
CA LEU A 167 17.58 -0.61 3.46
C LEU A 167 17.29 -1.97 2.78
N ASN A 168 17.72 -2.15 1.53
CA ASN A 168 17.43 -3.32 0.70
C ASN A 168 15.93 -3.56 0.50
N SER A 169 15.11 -2.50 0.55
CA SER A 169 13.70 -2.53 0.23
C SER A 169 13.48 -1.92 -1.16
N SER A 170 12.81 -2.65 -2.04
CA SER A 170 12.35 -2.12 -3.32
C SER A 170 11.09 -1.26 -3.10
N SER A 171 10.94 -0.19 -3.86
CA SER A 171 9.73 0.64 -3.81
C SER A 171 9.27 1.01 -5.21
N ASN A 172 7.96 1.10 -5.36
CA ASN A 172 7.29 1.47 -6.61
C ASN A 172 6.17 2.48 -6.31
N GLU A 173 6.10 3.54 -7.13
CA GLU A 173 4.99 4.49 -7.06
C GLU A 173 3.77 3.87 -7.73
N LEU A 174 2.62 3.93 -7.06
CA LEU A 174 1.38 3.41 -7.59
C LEU A 174 0.73 4.43 -8.53
N ASP A 175 0.28 3.97 -9.68
CA ASP A 175 -0.56 4.73 -10.59
C ASP A 175 -2.04 4.79 -10.12
N ALA A 176 -2.90 5.40 -10.92
CA ALA A 176 -4.32 5.53 -10.60
C ALA A 176 -5.02 4.18 -10.49
N ALA A 177 -4.75 3.25 -11.42
CA ALA A 177 -5.39 1.94 -11.47
C ALA A 177 -4.97 1.09 -10.27
N GLU A 178 -3.67 1.03 -9.99
CA GLU A 178 -3.11 0.30 -8.84
C GLU A 178 -3.66 0.83 -7.51
N ARG A 179 -3.75 2.17 -7.34
CA ARG A 179 -4.33 2.76 -6.13
C ARG A 179 -5.81 2.46 -5.95
N LEU A 180 -6.57 2.47 -7.05
CA LEU A 180 -7.98 2.09 -7.03
C LEU A 180 -8.16 0.61 -6.72
N ASP A 181 -7.28 -0.26 -7.21
CA ASP A 181 -7.31 -1.69 -6.89
C ASP A 181 -7.04 -1.95 -5.40
N VAL A 182 -6.10 -1.22 -4.79
CA VAL A 182 -5.89 -1.27 -3.34
C VAL A 182 -7.15 -0.86 -2.57
N LEU A 183 -7.83 0.20 -2.98
CA LEU A 183 -9.09 0.63 -2.36
C LEU A 183 -10.20 -0.40 -2.56
N ARG A 184 -10.31 -0.97 -3.75
CA ARG A 184 -11.27 -2.02 -4.06
C ARG A 184 -11.05 -3.25 -3.17
N GLY A 185 -9.81 -3.72 -3.05
CA GLY A 185 -9.47 -4.85 -2.19
C GLY A 185 -9.84 -4.61 -0.72
N PHE A 186 -9.81 -3.35 -0.26
CA PHE A 186 -10.25 -2.98 1.08
C PHE A 186 -11.78 -2.96 1.23
N PHE A 187 -12.50 -2.36 0.27
CA PHE A 187 -13.96 -2.21 0.37
C PHE A 187 -14.76 -3.41 -0.15
N ARG A 188 -14.16 -4.22 -1.03
CA ARG A 188 -14.79 -5.39 -1.66
C ARG A 188 -13.82 -6.57 -1.73
N PRO A 189 -13.42 -7.14 -0.61
CA PRO A 189 -12.41 -8.20 -0.57
C PRO A 189 -12.82 -9.46 -1.36
N GLU A 190 -14.13 -9.75 -1.47
CA GLU A 190 -14.65 -10.91 -2.20
C GLU A 190 -14.57 -10.75 -3.73
N GLU A 191 -14.52 -9.50 -4.23
CA GLU A 191 -14.45 -9.18 -5.66
C GLU A 191 -13.00 -8.90 -6.12
N ALA A 192 -12.02 -9.04 -5.26
CA ALA A 192 -10.62 -8.70 -5.57
C ALA A 192 -10.02 -9.52 -6.74
N ALA A 193 -10.59 -10.70 -7.02
CA ALA A 193 -10.16 -11.56 -8.13
C ALA A 193 -10.72 -11.15 -9.52
N LEU A 194 -11.70 -10.23 -9.58
CA LEU A 194 -12.28 -9.80 -10.84
C LEU A 194 -11.41 -8.71 -11.48
N PRO A 195 -11.20 -8.72 -12.81
CA PRO A 195 -10.47 -7.66 -13.49
C PRO A 195 -11.16 -6.31 -13.26
N PHE A 196 -10.36 -5.29 -12.94
CA PHE A 196 -10.84 -3.95 -12.70
C PHE A 196 -10.87 -3.16 -14.03
N ASP A 197 -12.05 -2.84 -14.52
CA ASP A 197 -12.21 -2.01 -15.71
C ASP A 197 -12.54 -0.55 -15.30
N LEU A 198 -11.60 0.35 -15.60
CA LEU A 198 -11.75 1.78 -15.36
C LEU A 198 -12.88 2.40 -16.22
N SER A 199 -13.30 1.74 -17.30
CA SER A 199 -14.38 2.24 -18.17
C SER A 199 -15.74 2.27 -17.48
N LEU A 200 -15.91 1.50 -16.40
CA LEU A 200 -17.15 1.44 -15.61
C LEU A 200 -17.28 2.58 -14.57
N ILE A 201 -16.29 3.46 -14.45
CA ILE A 201 -16.32 4.60 -13.50
C ILE A 201 -16.93 5.87 -14.13
N HIS A 202 -17.47 5.81 -15.31
CA HIS A 202 -18.28 6.89 -15.87
C HIS A 202 -19.67 6.89 -15.21
N ILE A 203 -19.72 7.45 -14.01
CA ILE A 203 -20.97 7.89 -13.37
C ILE A 203 -20.91 9.42 -13.22
#